data_633df56f0f46d7555fef7c02deff4184
#
_entry.id   633df56f0f46d7555fef7c02deff4184
#
_cell.length_a   1.000
_cell.length_b   1.000
_cell.length_c   1.000
_cell.angle_alpha   90.00
_cell.angle_beta   90.00
_cell.angle_gamma   90.00
#
_symmetry.space_group_name_H-M   'P 1'
#
loop_
_entity.id
_entity.type
_entity.pdbx_description
1 polymer ?
#
loop_
_entity_poly.entity_id
_entity_poly.type
_entity_poly.pdbx_seq_one_letter_code
_entity_poly.pdbx_strand_id
1 'polypeptide(L)'
;VDRLVGSEMCIRDSSHTVDYGFDDGQWTILENGDRIWRILISSPGAISLNFIFDDFYMPKGGSLYLYSDDKSDLLGAYTSVQNQDSGMLGTWLVYGEKVWLEYYEPAEVIGEGRLHLSNITHGYRNPKKKQQKDLNESYDCNHDVDCDIGDDWAAQKDHNKKSIALVLMNNSLCSGALINDTSNSGTPYILTADHCMDSSDAITAAYLFGWISPITSCATYSNSQSGPMGMTVSGSTLRASDPDSDLSLIHI
;
A
#
# COMPACT_ATOMS: atom_id res chain seq x y z
N VAL A 1 28.53 -22.87 -6.96
CA VAL A 1 27.09 -22.55 -7.06
C VAL A 1 26.99 -21.15 -6.52
N ASP A 2 27.04 -20.17 -7.43
CA ASP A 2 26.93 -18.76 -7.09
C ASP A 2 25.52 -18.50 -6.61
N ARG A 3 25.40 -17.99 -5.39
CA ARG A 3 24.17 -17.43 -4.87
C ARG A 3 23.77 -16.25 -5.77
N LEU A 4 22.68 -16.39 -6.48
CA LEU A 4 21.97 -15.25 -7.05
C LEU A 4 21.48 -14.42 -5.86
N VAL A 5 22.25 -13.39 -5.51
CA VAL A 5 21.79 -12.34 -4.61
C VAL A 5 20.65 -11.64 -5.36
N GLY A 6 19.43 -11.92 -4.94
CA GLY A 6 18.27 -11.17 -5.41
C GLY A 6 18.53 -9.69 -5.17
N SER A 7 18.46 -8.89 -6.22
CA SER A 7 18.57 -7.45 -6.07
C SER A 7 17.32 -6.98 -5.33
N GLU A 8 17.48 -6.70 -4.04
CA GLU A 8 16.50 -5.93 -3.28
C GLU A 8 16.15 -4.68 -4.08
N MET A 9 14.90 -4.57 -4.48
CA MET A 9 14.38 -3.34 -5.07
C MET A 9 14.11 -2.37 -3.92
N CYS A 10 15.20 -1.93 -3.26
CA CYS A 10 15.11 -0.91 -2.24
C CYS A 10 14.73 0.40 -2.92
N ILE A 11 13.48 0.79 -2.77
CA ILE A 11 13.11 2.19 -2.90
C ILE A 11 13.82 2.86 -1.72
N ARG A 12 14.90 3.59 -1.98
CA ARG A 12 15.56 4.36 -0.93
C ARG A 12 14.74 5.62 -0.69
N ASP A 13 13.69 5.47 0.11
CA ASP A 13 12.88 6.57 0.59
C ASP A 13 13.40 7.00 1.97
N SER A 14 13.32 8.28 2.29
CA SER A 14 13.63 8.73 3.65
C SER A 14 12.36 8.78 4.47
N SER A 15 12.31 7.99 5.54
CA SER A 15 11.27 8.08 6.55
C SER A 15 11.65 9.14 7.58
N HIS A 16 10.72 10.02 7.90
CA HIS A 16 10.84 11.08 8.89
C HIS A 16 9.84 10.87 10.00
N THR A 17 10.32 10.81 11.24
CA THR A 17 9.45 10.81 12.41
C THR A 17 8.83 12.19 12.57
N VAL A 18 7.53 12.22 12.81
CA VAL A 18 6.71 13.40 13.06
C VAL A 18 5.81 13.16 14.25
N ASP A 19 5.10 14.19 14.70
CA ASP A 19 4.19 14.15 15.84
C ASP A 19 3.01 15.05 15.49
N TYR A 20 2.07 14.53 14.68
CA TYR A 20 0.89 15.27 14.26
C TYR A 20 -0.39 14.57 14.69
N GLY A 21 -1.27 15.32 15.33
CA GLY A 21 -2.59 14.87 15.76
C GLY A 21 -3.69 15.83 15.38
N PHE A 22 -4.86 15.69 15.99
CA PHE A 22 -6.01 16.55 15.73
C PHE A 22 -5.79 18.02 16.10
N ASP A 23 -4.81 18.33 16.94
CA ASP A 23 -4.47 19.70 17.34
C ASP A 23 -3.66 20.46 16.26
N ASP A 24 -3.07 19.74 15.30
CA ASP A 24 -2.19 20.32 14.27
C ASP A 24 -2.93 20.70 12.98
N GLY A 25 -4.19 20.29 12.85
CA GLY A 25 -5.02 20.56 11.69
C GLY A 25 -6.16 21.54 11.97
N GLN A 26 -7.04 21.69 10.99
CA GLN A 26 -8.18 22.60 11.08
C GLN A 26 -9.49 21.82 11.09
N TRP A 27 -10.35 22.12 12.06
CA TRP A 27 -11.70 21.60 12.15
C TRP A 27 -12.71 22.54 11.48
N THR A 28 -13.63 21.95 10.74
CA THR A 28 -14.81 22.62 10.19
C THR A 28 -16.05 21.89 10.69
N ILE A 29 -16.98 22.62 11.31
CA ILE A 29 -18.27 22.07 11.75
C ILE A 29 -19.29 22.30 10.62
N LEU A 30 -20.01 21.23 10.27
CA LEU A 30 -21.04 21.26 9.26
C LEU A 30 -22.40 21.63 9.86
N GLU A 31 -23.36 22.02 9.02
CA GLU A 31 -24.72 22.46 9.46
C GLU A 31 -25.49 21.36 10.23
N ASN A 32 -25.22 20.09 9.92
CA ASN A 32 -25.84 18.94 10.60
C ASN A 32 -25.13 18.54 11.91
N GLY A 33 -24.08 19.27 12.32
CA GLY A 33 -23.29 18.98 13.51
C GLY A 33 -22.10 18.04 13.30
N ASP A 34 -21.97 17.41 12.15
CA ASP A 34 -20.78 16.64 11.79
C ASP A 34 -19.57 17.56 11.68
N ARG A 35 -18.38 17.01 11.71
CA ARG A 35 -17.18 17.80 11.55
C ARG A 35 -16.15 17.16 10.63
N ILE A 36 -15.34 18.02 10.02
CA ILE A 36 -14.24 17.62 9.15
C ILE A 36 -12.96 18.24 9.68
N TRP A 37 -11.95 17.41 9.86
CA TRP A 37 -10.61 17.85 10.16
C TRP A 37 -9.72 17.71 8.92
N ARG A 38 -8.82 18.68 8.72
CA ARG A 38 -7.87 18.66 7.60
C ARG A 38 -6.50 19.16 8.03
N ILE A 39 -5.48 18.49 7.50
CA ILE A 39 -4.09 18.94 7.54
C ILE A 39 -3.45 18.77 6.17
N LEU A 40 -2.62 19.72 5.77
CA LEU A 40 -1.79 19.62 4.56
C LEU A 40 -0.38 19.24 4.96
N ILE A 41 0.07 18.10 4.49
CA ILE A 41 1.46 17.66 4.61
C ILE A 41 2.19 18.05 3.32
N SER A 42 3.31 18.76 3.46
CA SER A 42 4.14 19.18 2.34
C SER A 42 5.58 18.69 2.53
N SER A 43 6.06 17.96 1.52
CA SER A 43 7.44 17.48 1.47
C SER A 43 8.04 17.82 0.10
N PRO A 44 8.69 19.01 -0.02
CA PRO A 44 9.17 19.51 -1.31
C PRO A 44 10.13 18.54 -2.00
N GLY A 45 9.90 18.29 -3.28
CA GLY A 45 10.66 17.36 -4.09
C GLY A 45 10.25 15.90 -3.97
N ALA A 46 9.31 15.56 -3.09
CA ALA A 46 8.74 14.22 -3.04
C ALA A 46 7.94 13.92 -4.32
N ILE A 47 8.05 12.70 -4.78
CA ILE A 47 7.27 12.17 -5.89
C ILE A 47 6.01 11.51 -5.36
N SER A 48 6.13 10.91 -4.18
CA SER A 48 5.02 10.30 -3.44
C SER A 48 5.27 10.41 -1.95
N LEU A 49 4.21 10.32 -1.19
CA LEU A 49 4.23 10.23 0.27
C LEU A 49 3.43 9.03 0.71
N ASN A 50 3.89 8.33 1.74
CA ASN A 50 3.08 7.40 2.50
C ASN A 50 3.22 7.68 4.00
N PHE A 51 2.26 7.22 4.78
CA PHE A 51 2.03 7.64 6.14
C PHE A 51 1.89 6.44 7.06
N ILE A 52 2.44 6.55 8.27
CA ILE A 52 2.25 5.59 9.34
C ILE A 52 1.62 6.31 10.53
N PHE A 53 0.47 5.82 10.94
CA PHE A 53 -0.22 6.22 12.14
C PHE A 53 0.04 5.17 13.21
N ASP A 54 0.52 5.57 14.38
CA ASP A 54 0.78 4.68 15.52
C ASP A 54 -0.33 4.72 16.57
N ASP A 55 -1.29 5.64 16.46
CA ASP A 55 -2.58 5.60 17.13
C ASP A 55 -3.68 5.93 16.11
N PHE A 56 -4.31 4.89 15.61
CA PHE A 56 -5.39 4.96 14.63
C PHE A 56 -6.62 4.23 15.15
N TYR A 57 -7.72 4.97 15.26
CA TYR A 57 -9.03 4.39 15.51
C TYR A 57 -10.10 5.20 14.79
N MET A 58 -10.87 4.55 13.94
CA MET A 58 -11.96 5.15 13.20
C MET A 58 -13.30 4.73 13.81
N PRO A 59 -14.09 5.68 14.32
CA PRO A 59 -15.42 5.39 14.86
C PRO A 59 -16.39 4.98 13.73
N LYS A 60 -17.50 4.40 14.10
CA LYS A 60 -18.52 4.01 13.14
C LYS A 60 -19.06 5.23 12.40
N GLY A 61 -19.04 5.17 11.07
CA GLY A 61 -19.46 6.29 10.20
C GLY A 61 -18.36 7.32 9.94
N GLY A 62 -17.25 7.27 10.68
CA GLY A 62 -16.07 8.07 10.41
C GLY A 62 -15.31 7.59 9.17
N SER A 63 -14.54 8.47 8.56
CA SER A 63 -13.70 8.13 7.42
C SER A 63 -12.49 9.04 7.29
N LEU A 64 -11.36 8.46 6.87
CA LEU A 64 -10.14 9.19 6.53
C LEU A 64 -9.85 9.03 5.04
N TYR A 65 -9.56 10.15 4.38
CA TYR A 65 -9.08 10.23 3.02
C TYR A 65 -7.71 10.90 2.97
N LEU A 66 -6.87 10.43 2.05
CA LEU A 66 -5.60 11.04 1.72
C LEU A 66 -5.58 11.35 0.23
N TYR A 67 -5.32 12.59 -0.15
CA TYR A 67 -5.33 12.96 -1.56
C TYR A 67 -4.30 14.03 -1.89
N SER A 68 -3.79 13.98 -3.13
CA SER A 68 -2.88 14.99 -3.65
C SER A 68 -3.55 16.38 -3.70
N ASP A 69 -2.75 17.45 -3.58
CA ASP A 69 -3.26 18.83 -3.60
C ASP A 69 -4.00 19.18 -4.90
N ASP A 70 -3.58 18.57 -6.01
CA ASP A 70 -4.24 18.70 -7.32
C ASP A 70 -5.40 17.71 -7.51
N LYS A 71 -5.69 16.86 -6.53
CA LYS A 71 -6.73 15.81 -6.55
C LYS A 71 -6.59 14.77 -7.65
N SER A 72 -5.38 14.60 -8.18
CA SER A 72 -5.09 13.59 -9.20
C SER A 72 -4.94 12.19 -8.62
N ASP A 73 -4.72 12.09 -7.31
CA ASP A 73 -4.54 10.82 -6.59
C ASP A 73 -5.29 10.84 -5.26
N LEU A 74 -5.91 9.71 -4.90
CA LEU A 74 -6.78 9.57 -3.74
C LEU A 74 -6.65 8.17 -3.15
N LEU A 75 -6.44 8.11 -1.83
CA LEU A 75 -6.57 6.89 -1.02
C LEU A 75 -7.71 7.01 -0.02
N GLY A 76 -8.35 5.92 0.27
CA GLY A 76 -9.46 5.82 1.20
C GLY A 76 -10.76 5.35 0.51
N ALA A 77 -11.87 5.33 1.21
CA ALA A 77 -11.99 5.73 2.61
C ALA A 77 -11.39 4.68 3.55
N TYR A 78 -10.54 5.10 4.48
CA TYR A 78 -10.20 4.31 5.65
C TYR A 78 -11.33 4.49 6.68
N THR A 79 -11.93 3.42 7.09
CA THR A 79 -13.12 3.39 7.97
C THR A 79 -12.87 2.50 9.19
N SER A 80 -13.90 2.23 9.98
CA SER A 80 -13.80 1.29 11.10
C SER A 80 -13.39 -0.15 10.71
N VAL A 81 -13.46 -0.49 9.40
CA VAL A 81 -13.00 -1.79 8.88
C VAL A 81 -11.48 -1.92 8.97
N GLN A 82 -10.74 -0.80 8.89
CA GLN A 82 -9.29 -0.77 9.02
C GLN A 82 -8.79 -0.68 10.46
N ASN A 83 -9.68 -0.64 11.46
CA ASN A 83 -9.26 -0.71 12.85
C ASN A 83 -8.62 -2.07 13.15
N GLN A 84 -7.43 -2.03 13.73
CA GLN A 84 -6.68 -3.20 14.15
C GLN A 84 -6.41 -3.17 15.66
N ASP A 85 -6.19 -4.34 16.26
CA ASP A 85 -5.83 -4.45 17.68
C ASP A 85 -4.53 -3.71 18.01
N SER A 86 -3.63 -3.58 17.04
CA SER A 86 -2.39 -2.81 17.16
C SER A 86 -2.62 -1.30 17.32
N GLY A 87 -3.78 -0.80 16.88
CA GLY A 87 -4.04 0.64 16.79
C GLY A 87 -3.16 1.35 15.74
N MET A 88 -2.52 0.63 14.83
CA MET A 88 -1.64 1.21 13.82
C MET A 88 -2.28 1.14 12.43
N LEU A 89 -1.90 2.08 11.55
CA LEU A 89 -2.27 2.07 10.15
C LEU A 89 -1.08 2.54 9.29
N GLY A 90 -0.66 1.72 8.32
CA GLY A 90 0.20 2.15 7.23
C GLY A 90 -0.62 2.40 5.97
N THR A 91 -0.28 3.42 5.19
CA THR A 91 -1.00 3.74 3.97
C THR A 91 -0.21 3.33 2.73
N TRP A 92 -0.89 3.18 1.61
CA TRP A 92 -0.24 3.12 0.31
C TRP A 92 0.34 4.50 -0.06
N LEU A 93 1.05 4.58 -1.19
CA LEU A 93 1.64 5.81 -1.71
C LEU A 93 0.55 6.74 -2.25
N VAL A 94 0.62 8.03 -1.91
CA VAL A 94 -0.08 9.13 -2.60
C VAL A 94 0.95 9.91 -3.42
N TYR A 95 0.72 10.06 -4.71
CA TYR A 95 1.63 10.78 -5.60
C TYR A 95 1.52 12.29 -5.44
N GLY A 96 2.68 12.93 -5.33
CA GLY A 96 2.81 14.38 -5.17
C GLY A 96 3.63 14.76 -3.94
N GLU A 97 4.07 16.02 -3.93
CA GLU A 97 4.81 16.61 -2.81
C GLU A 97 3.92 17.21 -1.72
N LYS A 98 2.60 17.29 -1.99
CA LYS A 98 1.59 17.85 -1.09
C LYS A 98 0.39 16.92 -1.02
N VAL A 99 0.08 16.48 0.20
CA VAL A 99 -1.02 15.54 0.45
C VAL A 99 -1.90 16.09 1.57
N TRP A 100 -3.18 16.17 1.29
CA TRP A 100 -4.20 16.45 2.28
C TRP A 100 -4.61 15.18 3.00
N LEU A 101 -4.66 15.23 4.33
CA LEU A 101 -5.35 14.26 5.16
C LEU A 101 -6.69 14.89 5.56
N GLU A 102 -7.79 14.20 5.25
CA GLU A 102 -9.14 14.66 5.56
C GLU A 102 -9.88 13.61 6.37
N TYR A 103 -10.21 13.93 7.60
CA TYR A 103 -10.98 13.08 8.51
C TYR A 103 -12.38 13.64 8.68
N TYR A 104 -13.38 12.82 8.38
CA TYR A 104 -14.80 13.11 8.63
C TYR A 104 -15.27 12.38 9.89
N GLU A 105 -15.99 13.09 10.75
CA GLU A 105 -16.52 12.57 11.99
C GLU A 105 -18.00 12.95 12.15
N PRO A 106 -18.90 11.95 12.20
CA PRO A 106 -20.32 12.17 12.50
C PRO A 106 -20.54 12.78 13.89
N ALA A 107 -21.62 13.56 14.02
CA ALA A 107 -21.98 14.26 15.26
C ALA A 107 -22.18 13.28 16.45
N GLU A 108 -22.64 12.07 16.19
CA GLU A 108 -22.93 11.05 17.20
C GLU A 108 -21.68 10.46 17.86
N VAL A 109 -20.51 10.60 17.22
CA VAL A 109 -19.25 9.97 17.65
C VAL A 109 -18.12 10.99 17.85
N ILE A 110 -18.48 12.26 18.07
CA ILE A 110 -17.51 13.33 18.28
C ILE A 110 -16.54 13.01 19.40
N GLY A 111 -15.23 12.99 19.07
CA GLY A 111 -14.14 12.75 20.01
C GLY A 111 -13.83 11.27 20.24
N GLU A 112 -14.49 10.35 19.55
CA GLU A 112 -14.15 8.91 19.63
C GLU A 112 -12.98 8.54 18.70
N GLY A 113 -12.78 9.30 17.62
CA GLY A 113 -11.68 9.07 16.67
C GLY A 113 -10.31 9.29 17.30
N ARG A 114 -9.33 8.48 16.90
CA ARG A 114 -7.91 8.69 17.22
C ARG A 114 -7.12 8.69 15.94
N LEU A 115 -6.26 9.67 15.79
CA LEU A 115 -5.41 9.83 14.62
C LEU A 115 -4.12 10.52 15.06
N HIS A 116 -3.04 9.73 15.16
CA HIS A 116 -1.71 10.24 15.44
C HIS A 116 -0.76 9.77 14.34
N LEU A 117 -0.25 10.71 13.56
CA LEU A 117 0.71 10.48 12.48
C LEU A 117 2.12 10.52 13.05
N SER A 118 2.79 9.38 13.04
CA SER A 118 4.14 9.23 13.61
C SER A 118 5.25 9.24 12.58
N ASN A 119 4.98 8.80 11.34
CA ASN A 119 6.00 8.75 10.31
C ASN A 119 5.46 9.16 8.93
N ILE A 120 6.29 9.89 8.19
CA ILE A 120 6.06 10.25 6.79
C ILE A 120 7.25 9.74 5.98
N THR A 121 7.00 8.97 4.95
CA THR A 121 8.04 8.53 4.03
C THR A 121 8.01 9.38 2.77
N HIS A 122 9.17 9.97 2.44
CA HIS A 122 9.39 10.78 1.25
C HIS A 122 9.92 9.92 0.12
N GLY A 123 9.10 9.68 -0.90
CA GLY A 123 9.48 8.91 -2.09
C GLY A 123 10.25 9.77 -3.09
N TYR A 124 11.50 9.39 -3.39
CA TYR A 124 12.35 10.10 -4.36
C TYR A 124 12.24 9.55 -5.77
N ARG A 125 11.74 8.34 -5.91
CA ARG A 125 11.71 7.65 -7.19
C ARG A 125 10.33 7.71 -7.78
N ASN A 126 10.26 8.09 -9.04
CA ASN A 126 9.03 8.03 -9.80
C ASN A 126 8.95 6.67 -10.49
N PRO A 127 8.06 5.80 -10.07
CA PRO A 127 7.79 4.60 -10.85
C PRO A 127 7.31 4.91 -12.28
N LYS A 128 7.02 6.18 -12.58
CA LYS A 128 6.56 6.66 -13.90
C LYS A 128 7.67 7.32 -14.77
N LYS A 129 8.91 7.52 -14.29
CA LYS A 129 10.00 8.15 -15.08
C LYS A 129 11.13 7.20 -15.45
N LYS A 130 11.35 7.11 -16.76
CA LYS A 130 12.36 6.34 -17.49
C LYS A 130 13.80 6.70 -17.13
N GLN A 131 14.40 6.18 -16.07
CA GLN A 131 15.87 6.16 -16.04
C GLN A 131 16.55 5.20 -15.06
N GLN A 132 15.87 4.41 -14.23
CA GLN A 132 16.50 3.33 -13.43
C GLN A 132 15.43 2.35 -12.95
N LYS A 133 15.41 1.10 -13.48
CA LYS A 133 14.61 -0.06 -13.02
C LYS A 133 13.31 0.32 -12.28
N ASP A 134 12.46 1.06 -12.98
CA ASP A 134 11.19 1.52 -12.44
C ASP A 134 10.13 0.42 -12.54
N LEU A 135 9.08 0.48 -11.71
CA LEU A 135 7.96 -0.47 -11.67
C LEU A 135 7.24 -0.69 -13.02
N ASN A 136 7.69 -0.09 -14.10
CA ASN A 136 7.13 -0.19 -15.45
C ASN A 136 8.17 -0.57 -16.50
N GLU A 137 9.34 -1.02 -16.09
CA GLU A 137 10.38 -1.44 -17.02
C GLU A 137 10.38 -2.97 -17.11
N SER A 138 9.78 -3.49 -18.17
CA SER A 138 10.00 -4.86 -18.58
C SER A 138 11.13 -4.94 -19.59
N TYR A 139 11.97 -5.96 -19.49
CA TYR A 139 12.89 -6.31 -20.55
C TYR A 139 12.14 -7.01 -21.69
N ASP A 140 12.76 -7.10 -22.86
CA ASP A 140 12.20 -7.77 -24.05
C ASP A 140 11.91 -9.27 -23.86
N CYS A 141 12.40 -9.87 -22.77
CA CYS A 141 12.08 -11.24 -22.37
C CYS A 141 10.86 -11.35 -21.44
N ASN A 142 10.33 -10.22 -20.96
CA ASN A 142 9.19 -10.21 -20.05
C ASN A 142 7.88 -10.04 -20.82
N HIS A 143 6.83 -10.60 -20.26
CA HIS A 143 5.48 -10.51 -20.80
C HIS A 143 4.53 -10.02 -19.70
N ASP A 144 3.62 -9.12 -20.05
CA ASP A 144 2.50 -8.81 -19.17
C ASP A 144 1.62 -10.05 -18.99
N VAL A 145 0.96 -10.15 -17.84
CA VAL A 145 0.18 -11.33 -17.47
C VAL A 145 -0.92 -11.67 -18.50
N ASP A 146 -1.43 -10.69 -19.21
CA ASP A 146 -2.48 -10.87 -20.22
C ASP A 146 -1.95 -11.15 -21.64
N CYS A 147 -0.64 -11.40 -21.79
CA CYS A 147 -0.09 -11.88 -23.07
C CYS A 147 -0.55 -13.32 -23.36
N ASP A 148 -0.80 -13.61 -24.66
CA ASP A 148 -1.21 -14.95 -25.12
C ASP A 148 -0.03 -15.92 -25.26
N ILE A 149 1.20 -15.42 -25.12
CA ILE A 149 2.42 -16.23 -25.29
C ILE A 149 2.64 -17.12 -24.06
N GLY A 150 2.76 -18.43 -24.29
CA GLY A 150 2.99 -19.40 -23.24
C GLY A 150 1.75 -19.71 -22.39
N ASP A 151 0.59 -19.64 -22.97
CA ASP A 151 -0.72 -19.71 -22.29
C ASP A 151 -1.16 -21.15 -21.93
N ASP A 152 -0.21 -22.00 -21.53
CA ASP A 152 -0.49 -23.33 -20.98
C ASP A 152 -1.23 -23.29 -19.61
N TRP A 153 -1.27 -22.12 -18.98
CA TRP A 153 -1.97 -21.85 -17.71
C TRP A 153 -3.20 -20.94 -17.85
N ALA A 154 -3.67 -20.71 -19.08
CA ALA A 154 -4.77 -19.79 -19.40
C ALA A 154 -6.03 -20.01 -18.54
N ALA A 155 -6.36 -21.26 -18.21
CA ALA A 155 -7.50 -21.59 -17.38
C ALA A 155 -7.42 -21.05 -15.96
N GLN A 156 -6.22 -20.87 -15.42
CA GLN A 156 -5.95 -20.36 -14.06
C GLN A 156 -5.56 -18.88 -14.04
N LYS A 157 -5.21 -18.31 -15.19
CA LYS A 157 -4.69 -16.94 -15.33
C LYS A 157 -5.58 -15.91 -14.64
N ASP A 158 -6.87 -15.93 -14.89
CA ASP A 158 -7.82 -14.95 -14.38
C ASP A 158 -8.00 -14.99 -12.85
N HIS A 159 -7.77 -16.14 -12.24
CA HIS A 159 -7.75 -16.26 -10.79
C HIS A 159 -6.40 -15.85 -10.21
N ASN A 160 -5.32 -16.38 -10.76
CA ASN A 160 -3.97 -16.21 -10.23
C ASN A 160 -3.53 -14.73 -10.28
N LYS A 161 -3.80 -14.03 -11.38
CA LYS A 161 -3.45 -12.59 -11.47
C LYS A 161 -4.10 -11.71 -10.43
N LYS A 162 -5.27 -12.12 -9.90
CA LYS A 162 -5.99 -11.38 -8.84
C LYS A 162 -5.49 -11.69 -7.44
N SER A 163 -4.77 -12.80 -7.27
CA SER A 163 -4.20 -13.19 -5.98
C SER A 163 -2.85 -12.56 -5.70
N ILE A 164 -2.21 -11.97 -6.70
CA ILE A 164 -0.88 -11.35 -6.54
C ILE A 164 -1.03 -9.94 -5.98
N ALA A 165 -0.25 -9.65 -4.95
CA ALA A 165 -0.14 -8.33 -4.35
C ALA A 165 1.28 -7.77 -4.51
N LEU A 166 1.36 -6.48 -4.77
CA LEU A 166 2.54 -5.68 -4.50
C LEU A 166 2.48 -5.27 -3.03
N VAL A 167 3.56 -5.48 -2.29
CA VAL A 167 3.63 -5.25 -0.83
C VAL A 167 4.55 -4.08 -0.56
N LEU A 168 4.01 -3.04 0.07
CA LEU A 168 4.76 -1.87 0.53
C LEU A 168 4.99 -1.99 2.03
N MET A 169 6.24 -1.96 2.44
CA MET A 169 6.67 -1.95 3.84
C MET A 169 7.56 -0.74 4.04
N ASN A 170 7.15 0.18 4.88
CA ASN A 170 7.92 1.38 5.21
C ASN A 170 8.58 2.03 3.97
N ASN A 171 9.77 1.56 3.57
CA ASN A 171 10.55 2.09 2.45
C ASN A 171 10.99 1.01 1.43
N SER A 172 10.39 -0.17 1.44
CA SER A 172 10.70 -1.29 0.54
C SER A 172 9.46 -1.87 -0.12
N LEU A 173 9.65 -2.47 -1.30
CA LEU A 173 8.60 -3.15 -2.05
C LEU A 173 8.94 -4.62 -2.23
N CYS A 174 7.96 -5.46 -2.01
CA CYS A 174 8.00 -6.89 -2.29
C CYS A 174 6.76 -7.34 -3.05
N SER A 175 6.68 -8.62 -3.32
CA SER A 175 5.51 -9.27 -3.90
C SER A 175 5.04 -10.38 -2.98
N GLY A 176 3.75 -10.65 -3.00
CA GLY A 176 3.15 -11.77 -2.30
C GLY A 176 1.97 -12.34 -3.07
N ALA A 177 1.54 -13.52 -2.68
CA ALA A 177 0.40 -14.18 -3.29
C ALA A 177 -0.59 -14.65 -2.22
N LEU A 178 -1.88 -14.38 -2.43
CA LEU A 178 -2.95 -14.99 -1.63
C LEU A 178 -2.93 -16.51 -1.81
N ILE A 179 -3.02 -17.20 -0.71
CA ILE A 179 -3.12 -18.66 -0.66
C ILE A 179 -4.31 -19.11 0.19
N ASN A 180 -4.83 -20.30 -0.11
CA ASN A 180 -5.84 -20.92 0.73
C ASN A 180 -5.20 -21.73 1.84
N ASP A 181 -5.91 -21.86 2.96
CA ASP A 181 -5.63 -22.89 3.95
C ASP A 181 -6.19 -24.27 3.53
N THR A 182 -5.78 -25.30 4.24
CA THR A 182 -6.20 -26.69 3.94
C THR A 182 -7.69 -26.93 4.19
N SER A 183 -8.34 -26.05 4.94
CA SER A 183 -9.78 -26.12 5.24
C SER A 183 -10.65 -25.33 4.27
N ASN A 184 -10.05 -24.57 3.35
CA ASN A 184 -10.74 -23.64 2.47
C ASN A 184 -11.63 -22.66 3.25
N SER A 185 -11.14 -22.16 4.37
CA SER A 185 -11.90 -21.25 5.25
C SER A 185 -12.20 -19.90 4.63
N GLY A 186 -11.45 -19.50 3.59
CA GLY A 186 -11.48 -18.17 3.02
C GLY A 186 -10.70 -17.14 3.84
N THR A 187 -9.95 -17.57 4.85
CA THR A 187 -9.04 -16.71 5.61
C THR A 187 -7.95 -16.19 4.68
N PRO A 188 -7.75 -14.85 4.58
CA PRO A 188 -6.84 -14.27 3.60
C PRO A 188 -5.39 -14.37 4.09
N TYR A 189 -4.71 -15.41 3.67
CA TYR A 189 -3.28 -15.56 3.89
C TYR A 189 -2.49 -15.12 2.68
N ILE A 190 -1.37 -14.43 2.92
CA ILE A 190 -0.38 -14.09 1.91
C ILE A 190 0.92 -14.85 2.18
N LEU A 191 1.45 -15.47 1.15
CA LEU A 191 2.79 -16.02 1.13
C LEU A 191 3.74 -15.01 0.47
N THR A 192 4.83 -14.68 1.16
CA THR A 192 5.91 -13.81 0.65
C THR A 192 7.27 -14.35 1.09
N ALA A 193 8.37 -13.69 0.71
CA ALA A 193 9.70 -14.07 1.15
C ALA A 193 9.97 -13.62 2.60
N ASP A 194 10.75 -14.38 3.36
CA ASP A 194 11.09 -14.07 4.76
C ASP A 194 11.90 -12.77 4.86
N HIS A 195 12.85 -12.56 3.95
CA HIS A 195 13.65 -11.33 3.92
C HIS A 195 12.84 -10.06 3.62
N CYS A 196 11.57 -10.21 3.19
CA CYS A 196 10.72 -9.07 2.89
C CYS A 196 10.10 -8.43 4.13
N MET A 197 9.83 -9.21 5.19
CA MET A 197 8.94 -8.73 6.23
C MET A 197 9.21 -9.35 7.60
N ASP A 198 9.39 -8.53 8.60
CA ASP A 198 9.32 -8.93 10.00
C ASP A 198 7.95 -8.65 10.63
N SER A 199 7.80 -8.96 11.91
CA SER A 199 6.52 -8.77 12.62
C SER A 199 6.15 -7.29 12.81
N SER A 200 7.12 -6.39 12.86
CA SER A 200 6.89 -4.94 12.99
C SER A 200 6.47 -4.33 11.67
N ASP A 201 7.09 -4.76 10.57
CA ASP A 201 6.71 -4.34 9.22
C ASP A 201 5.29 -4.80 8.85
N ALA A 202 4.91 -6.02 9.23
CA ALA A 202 3.60 -6.59 8.93
C ALA A 202 2.44 -5.71 9.41
N ILE A 203 2.57 -5.10 10.59
CA ILE A 203 1.53 -4.28 11.21
C ILE A 203 1.16 -3.06 10.34
N THR A 204 2.14 -2.46 9.68
CA THR A 204 1.96 -1.24 8.87
C THR A 204 2.10 -1.48 7.38
N ALA A 205 2.29 -2.72 6.95
CA ALA A 205 2.39 -3.07 5.53
C ALA A 205 1.11 -2.70 4.78
N ALA A 206 1.26 -2.26 3.54
CA ALA A 206 0.15 -2.01 2.65
C ALA A 206 0.27 -2.91 1.41
N TYR A 207 -0.85 -3.47 0.99
CA TYR A 207 -0.95 -4.45 -0.09
C TYR A 207 -1.77 -3.87 -1.23
N LEU A 208 -1.22 -3.87 -2.44
CA LEU A 208 -1.93 -3.46 -3.66
C LEU A 208 -2.23 -4.67 -4.52
N PHE A 209 -3.50 -4.97 -4.70
CA PHE A 209 -4.00 -6.04 -5.58
C PHE A 209 -4.44 -5.48 -6.93
N GLY A 210 -4.42 -6.36 -7.95
CA GLY A 210 -4.95 -6.02 -9.26
C GLY A 210 -4.10 -5.00 -10.03
N TRP A 211 -2.83 -4.82 -9.68
CA TRP A 211 -1.91 -3.97 -10.41
C TRP A 211 -1.48 -4.66 -11.72
N ILE A 212 -2.34 -4.53 -12.74
CA ILE A 212 -2.21 -5.19 -14.04
C ILE A 212 -2.14 -4.11 -15.10
N SER A 213 -1.21 -4.24 -16.06
CA SER A 213 -1.09 -3.27 -17.15
C SER A 213 -2.40 -3.18 -17.94
N PRO A 214 -2.96 -1.97 -18.14
CA PRO A 214 -4.17 -1.79 -18.94
C PRO A 214 -3.93 -1.96 -20.45
N ILE A 215 -2.68 -1.91 -20.88
CA ILE A 215 -2.24 -2.13 -22.25
C ILE A 215 -1.20 -3.24 -22.23
N THR A 216 -1.61 -4.44 -22.68
CA THR A 216 -0.76 -5.63 -22.70
C THR A 216 0.47 -5.41 -23.57
N SER A 217 1.65 -5.63 -23.01
CA SER A 217 2.93 -5.60 -23.69
C SER A 217 3.57 -6.99 -23.65
N CYS A 218 3.88 -7.51 -24.83
CA CYS A 218 4.41 -8.86 -24.99
C CYS A 218 5.83 -8.79 -25.53
N ALA A 219 6.83 -8.99 -24.67
CA ALA A 219 8.25 -8.96 -25.00
C ALA A 219 8.71 -7.67 -25.68
N THR A 220 8.24 -6.52 -25.19
CA THR A 220 8.62 -5.21 -25.72
C THR A 220 9.08 -4.28 -24.61
N TYR A 221 10.19 -3.59 -24.86
CA TYR A 221 10.91 -2.77 -23.87
C TYR A 221 10.19 -1.51 -23.42
N SER A 222 9.11 -1.08 -24.04
CA SER A 222 8.66 0.30 -23.90
C SER A 222 7.17 0.51 -23.66
N ASN A 223 6.36 -0.51 -23.60
CA ASN A 223 4.90 -0.36 -23.64
C ASN A 223 4.16 -0.88 -22.42
N SER A 224 4.84 -1.50 -21.47
CA SER A 224 4.17 -1.87 -20.19
C SER A 224 3.78 -0.61 -19.43
N GLN A 225 2.53 -0.53 -19.02
CA GLN A 225 2.00 0.60 -18.27
C GLN A 225 1.62 0.17 -16.86
N SER A 226 1.76 1.08 -15.90
CA SER A 226 1.24 0.86 -14.56
C SER A 226 -0.24 0.53 -14.61
N GLY A 227 -0.62 -0.49 -13.87
CA GLY A 227 -2.00 -0.78 -13.59
C GLY A 227 -2.68 0.35 -12.79
N PRO A 228 -4.00 0.35 -12.77
CA PRO A 228 -4.73 1.30 -11.93
C PRO A 228 -4.42 1.06 -10.46
N MET A 229 -4.37 2.14 -9.68
CA MET A 229 -4.37 2.08 -8.23
C MET A 229 -5.77 1.65 -7.77
N GLY A 230 -5.99 0.35 -7.60
CA GLY A 230 -7.35 -0.13 -7.47
C GLY A 230 -7.74 -0.57 -6.06
N MET A 231 -7.09 -1.57 -5.53
CA MET A 231 -7.53 -2.21 -4.28
C MET A 231 -6.36 -2.33 -3.33
N THR A 232 -6.37 -1.50 -2.28
CA THR A 232 -5.36 -1.56 -1.22
C THR A 232 -5.95 -2.12 0.08
N VAL A 233 -5.16 -2.93 0.76
CA VAL A 233 -5.43 -3.41 2.14
C VAL A 233 -4.25 -2.95 2.99
N SER A 234 -4.50 -2.54 4.21
CA SER A 234 -3.48 -2.05 5.13
C SER A 234 -3.45 -2.86 6.42
N GLY A 235 -2.24 -3.16 6.86
CA GLY A 235 -1.96 -3.89 8.07
C GLY A 235 -2.19 -5.39 7.98
N SER A 236 -1.39 -6.11 8.72
CA SER A 236 -1.42 -7.58 8.75
C SER A 236 -0.74 -8.13 9.99
N THR A 237 -0.79 -9.45 10.12
CA THR A 237 -0.12 -10.17 11.21
C THR A 237 0.77 -11.25 10.61
N LEU A 238 2.05 -11.23 10.96
CA LEU A 238 2.97 -12.33 10.63
C LEU A 238 2.54 -13.58 11.43
N ARG A 239 2.31 -14.69 10.75
CA ARG A 239 1.87 -15.96 11.34
C ARG A 239 2.98 -16.98 11.47
N ALA A 240 3.86 -17.02 10.49
CA ALA A 240 5.03 -17.90 10.48
C ALA A 240 6.10 -17.30 9.57
N SER A 241 7.35 -17.53 9.89
CA SER A 241 8.49 -17.24 9.03
C SER A 241 9.55 -18.31 9.19
N ASP A 242 10.28 -18.54 8.11
CA ASP A 242 11.37 -19.52 8.06
C ASP A 242 12.49 -18.95 7.17
N PRO A 243 13.58 -18.45 7.78
CA PRO A 243 14.69 -17.89 7.02
C PRO A 243 15.48 -18.93 6.20
N ASP A 244 15.41 -20.23 6.56
CA ASP A 244 16.12 -21.26 5.81
C ASP A 244 15.45 -21.53 4.44
N SER A 245 14.14 -21.45 4.37
CA SER A 245 13.36 -21.57 3.12
C SER A 245 13.02 -20.21 2.49
N ASP A 246 13.34 -19.10 3.16
CA ASP A 246 13.00 -17.73 2.77
C ASP A 246 11.50 -17.56 2.52
N LEU A 247 10.68 -18.03 3.45
CA LEU A 247 9.20 -17.95 3.36
C LEU A 247 8.58 -17.33 4.60
N SER A 248 7.63 -16.43 4.38
CA SER A 248 6.75 -15.88 5.41
C SER A 248 5.29 -16.02 5.06
N LEU A 249 4.48 -16.39 6.06
CA LEU A 249 3.02 -16.48 6.01
C LEU A 249 2.41 -15.34 6.80
N ILE A 250 1.56 -14.58 6.15
CA ILE A 250 0.94 -13.36 6.67
C ILE A 250 -0.57 -13.48 6.59
N HIS A 251 -1.27 -12.97 7.58
CA HIS A 251 -2.72 -12.84 7.60
C HIS A 251 -3.09 -11.35 7.46
N ILE A 252 -3.79 -10.98 6.38
CA ILE A 252 -4.26 -9.62 6.09
C ILE A 252 -5.72 -9.40 6.45
#